data_eb5b021da7ed8fa6e52540b2cceb6a10
#
_entry.id   eb5b021da7ed8fa6e52540b2cceb6a10
#
_cell.length_a   1.000
_cell.length_b   1.000
_cell.length_c   1.000
_cell.angle_alpha   90.00
_cell.angle_beta   90.00
_cell.angle_gamma   90.00
#
_symmetry.space_group_name_H-M   'P 1'
#
loop_
_entity.id
_entity.type
_entity.pdbx_description
1 polymer ?
#
loop_
_entity_poly.entity_id
_entity_poly.type
_entity_poly.pdbx_seq_one_letter_code
_entity_poly.pdbx_strand_id
1 'polypeptide(L)'
;MTAKTNFRGSFTALVTPFTNGSVDEKAFRALVDWQIEEGTNGLVPVGTTGESPTLSHEEHREVVEWCVNQARGRVPVVAGAGSNSTKEAVDLAQHAEKAGADAVLVVAPYYNKPTQEGLYQHFKAINDAIGIPIIMYNIPGRSVVDISVDTMARLYELKNIAGVKDATANMARATQQRETMGEGFNQLSGEDITALGFMAHGGHGCISVTSNVAPRLCAEFQAACLRGDYATALKLQDKLAPLHINLFVETSPGPVKYALSLLGKCENRLRLPMVPATEKAQAAVRQAMVHAGLIN
;
A
#
# COMPACT_ATOMS: atom_id res chain seq x y z
N MET A 1 -2.32 -17.02 21.53
CA MET A 1 -2.14 -16.72 20.10
C MET A 1 -2.81 -15.38 19.88
N THR A 2 -2.06 -14.32 19.55
CA THR A 2 -2.66 -13.07 19.08
C THR A 2 -3.40 -13.38 17.79
N ALA A 3 -4.67 -12.99 17.69
CA ALA A 3 -5.47 -13.20 16.50
C ALA A 3 -4.72 -12.51 15.33
N LYS A 4 -4.38 -13.26 14.27
CA LYS A 4 -3.88 -12.67 13.03
C LYS A 4 -4.97 -11.75 12.53
N THR A 5 -4.75 -10.44 12.59
CA THR A 5 -5.74 -9.43 12.24
C THR A 5 -6.10 -9.57 10.77
N ASN A 6 -7.39 -9.59 10.46
CA ASN A 6 -7.87 -9.76 9.09
C ASN A 6 -8.06 -8.38 8.44
N PHE A 7 -7.12 -8.00 7.60
CA PHE A 7 -7.16 -6.73 6.85
C PHE A 7 -8.01 -6.91 5.59
N ARG A 8 -9.11 -6.14 5.46
CA ARG A 8 -10.06 -6.28 4.34
C ARG A 8 -10.48 -4.93 3.78
N GLY A 9 -10.72 -4.89 2.47
CA GLY A 9 -11.26 -3.71 1.79
C GLY A 9 -10.20 -2.80 1.18
N SER A 10 -10.47 -1.51 1.15
CA SER A 10 -9.62 -0.49 0.53
C SER A 10 -8.65 0.09 1.54
N PHE A 11 -7.36 -0.13 1.33
CA PHE A 11 -6.26 0.48 2.09
C PHE A 11 -5.56 1.52 1.21
N THR A 12 -5.29 2.70 1.74
CA THR A 12 -4.63 3.74 0.97
C THR A 12 -3.13 3.74 1.21
N ALA A 13 -2.35 3.47 0.15
CA ALA A 13 -0.91 3.70 0.13
C ALA A 13 -0.65 5.21 0.09
N LEU A 14 -0.60 5.85 1.26
CA LEU A 14 -0.56 7.30 1.38
C LEU A 14 0.66 7.92 0.70
N VAL A 15 0.46 9.02 -0.01
CA VAL A 15 1.56 9.90 -0.39
C VAL A 15 2.09 10.63 0.86
N THR A 16 3.35 11.08 0.80
CA THR A 16 3.92 12.01 1.78
C THR A 16 3.97 13.41 1.15
N PRO A 17 3.10 14.35 1.55
CA PRO A 17 3.14 15.73 1.07
C PRO A 17 4.45 16.43 1.46
N PHE A 18 4.97 17.26 0.56
CA PHE A 18 6.13 18.11 0.83
C PHE A 18 5.81 19.58 0.56
N THR A 19 6.35 20.45 1.40
CA THR A 19 6.35 21.90 1.21
C THR A 19 7.70 22.49 1.63
N ASN A 20 8.25 23.40 0.85
CA ASN A 20 9.52 24.06 1.13
C ASN A 20 10.70 23.09 1.45
N GLY A 21 10.72 21.90 0.82
CA GLY A 21 11.76 20.89 1.00
C GLY A 21 11.56 19.95 2.21
N SER A 22 10.62 20.24 3.08
CA SER A 22 10.29 19.43 4.26
C SER A 22 8.98 18.66 4.07
N VAL A 23 8.72 17.66 4.91
CA VAL A 23 7.42 16.99 4.98
C VAL A 23 6.35 17.99 5.47
N ASP A 24 5.21 18.06 4.79
CA ASP A 24 4.07 18.88 5.19
C ASP A 24 3.15 18.09 6.13
N GLU A 25 3.41 18.18 7.43
CA GLU A 25 2.61 17.54 8.47
C GLU A 25 1.14 17.92 8.39
N LYS A 26 0.85 19.23 8.17
CA LYS A 26 -0.53 19.72 8.12
C LYS A 26 -1.31 19.09 6.97
N ALA A 27 -0.75 19.07 5.77
CA ALA A 27 -1.36 18.44 4.61
C ALA A 27 -1.48 16.93 4.79
N PHE A 28 -0.46 16.27 5.40
CA PHE A 28 -0.50 14.84 5.68
C PHE A 28 -1.65 14.47 6.63
N ARG A 29 -1.79 15.18 7.74
CA ARG A 29 -2.87 14.92 8.72
C ARG A 29 -4.26 15.19 8.11
N ALA A 30 -4.41 16.24 7.31
CA ALA A 30 -5.64 16.52 6.59
C ALA A 30 -5.96 15.42 5.56
N LEU A 31 -4.94 14.87 4.90
CA LEU A 31 -5.10 13.74 3.98
C LEU A 31 -5.59 12.49 4.73
N VAL A 32 -5.02 12.19 5.89
CA VAL A 32 -5.46 11.07 6.75
C VAL A 32 -6.95 11.20 7.12
N ASP A 33 -7.38 12.36 7.61
CA ASP A 33 -8.78 12.59 7.98
C ASP A 33 -9.71 12.43 6.76
N TRP A 34 -9.36 13.05 5.64
CA TRP A 34 -10.14 12.93 4.41
C TRP A 34 -10.29 11.48 3.93
N GLN A 35 -9.22 10.70 3.96
CA GLN A 35 -9.29 9.28 3.60
C GLN A 35 -10.27 8.51 4.48
N ILE A 36 -10.26 8.75 5.78
CA ILE A 36 -11.15 8.09 6.74
C ILE A 36 -12.61 8.54 6.52
N GLU A 37 -12.84 9.84 6.33
CA GLU A 37 -14.17 10.42 6.05
C GLU A 37 -14.79 9.87 4.75
N GLU A 38 -13.95 9.58 3.77
CA GLU A 38 -14.34 8.99 2.49
C GLU A 38 -14.49 7.45 2.54
N GLY A 39 -14.24 6.81 3.68
CA GLY A 39 -14.57 5.41 3.94
C GLY A 39 -13.45 4.42 3.65
N THR A 40 -12.17 4.86 3.61
CA THR A 40 -11.03 3.91 3.54
C THR A 40 -11.10 2.92 4.70
N ASN A 41 -10.68 1.67 4.45
CA ASN A 41 -10.66 0.62 5.47
C ASN A 41 -9.31 0.53 6.21
N GLY A 42 -8.31 1.28 5.76
CA GLY A 42 -7.01 1.35 6.43
C GLY A 42 -6.03 2.27 5.70
N LEU A 43 -4.94 2.58 6.39
CA LEU A 43 -3.93 3.55 5.96
C LEU A 43 -2.55 2.91 5.93
N VAL A 44 -1.79 3.20 4.88
CA VAL A 44 -0.43 2.67 4.70
C VAL A 44 0.53 3.84 4.48
N PRO A 45 1.05 4.47 5.56
CA PRO A 45 2.06 5.51 5.45
C PRO A 45 3.43 4.93 5.06
N VAL A 46 4.29 5.76 4.55
CA VAL A 46 5.71 5.52 4.25
C VAL A 46 6.01 4.23 3.47
N GLY A 47 5.07 3.84 2.58
CA GLY A 47 5.34 2.84 1.56
C GLY A 47 6.05 3.44 0.35
N THR A 48 6.08 2.73 -0.78
CA THR A 48 6.64 3.20 -2.05
C THR A 48 5.99 4.52 -2.51
N THR A 49 4.67 4.61 -2.43
CA THR A 49 3.89 5.81 -2.78
C THR A 49 4.18 6.98 -1.83
N GLY A 50 4.55 6.69 -0.60
CA GLY A 50 4.96 7.68 0.41
C GLY A 50 6.41 8.13 0.29
N GLU A 51 7.13 7.77 -0.79
CA GLU A 51 8.52 8.16 -1.05
C GLU A 51 9.50 7.78 0.08
N SER A 52 9.25 6.65 0.74
CA SER A 52 10.08 6.12 1.83
C SER A 52 11.59 6.21 1.59
N PRO A 53 12.13 5.88 0.37
CA PRO A 53 13.58 5.93 0.15
C PRO A 53 14.23 7.31 0.25
N THR A 54 13.46 8.39 0.20
CA THR A 54 13.95 9.78 0.22
C THR A 54 13.59 10.54 1.49
N LEU A 55 12.93 9.87 2.44
CA LEU A 55 12.74 10.37 3.78
C LEU A 55 13.99 10.08 4.63
N SER A 56 14.37 11.01 5.51
CA SER A 56 15.31 10.66 6.56
C SER A 56 14.67 9.67 7.53
N HIS A 57 15.47 9.00 8.35
CA HIS A 57 14.92 8.07 9.35
C HIS A 57 14.01 8.79 10.36
N GLU A 58 14.34 10.03 10.70
CA GLU A 58 13.52 10.88 11.57
C GLU A 58 12.18 11.19 10.91
N GLU A 59 12.18 11.70 9.68
CA GLU A 59 10.96 11.99 8.92
C GLU A 59 10.09 10.75 8.73
N HIS A 60 10.70 9.60 8.44
CA HIS A 60 9.99 8.34 8.31
C HIS A 60 9.24 8.00 9.61
N ARG A 61 9.90 8.13 10.76
CA ARG A 61 9.32 7.88 12.07
C ARG A 61 8.20 8.86 12.40
N GLU A 62 8.43 10.15 12.17
CA GLU A 62 7.44 11.20 12.39
C GLU A 62 6.16 10.98 11.57
N VAL A 63 6.28 10.63 10.28
CA VAL A 63 5.12 10.36 9.42
C VAL A 63 4.31 9.16 9.91
N VAL A 64 4.97 8.10 10.40
CA VAL A 64 4.28 6.97 11.03
C VAL A 64 3.53 7.41 12.27
N GLU A 65 4.19 8.15 13.18
CA GLU A 65 3.58 8.67 14.41
C GLU A 65 2.40 9.61 14.11
N TRP A 66 2.54 10.51 13.13
CA TRP A 66 1.46 11.40 12.72
C TRP A 66 0.27 10.63 12.17
N CYS A 67 0.51 9.58 11.37
CA CYS A 67 -0.55 8.74 10.83
C CYS A 67 -1.32 8.04 11.95
N VAL A 68 -0.63 7.36 12.87
CA VAL A 68 -1.23 6.66 14.00
C VAL A 68 -2.00 7.62 14.89
N ASN A 69 -1.36 8.74 15.27
CA ASN A 69 -1.97 9.77 16.11
C ASN A 69 -3.19 10.42 15.48
N GLN A 70 -3.18 10.61 14.15
CA GLN A 70 -4.31 11.21 13.44
C GLN A 70 -5.43 10.19 13.19
N ALA A 71 -5.09 8.94 12.89
CA ALA A 71 -6.09 7.88 12.71
C ALA A 71 -6.90 7.60 13.99
N ARG A 72 -6.27 7.71 15.18
CA ARG A 72 -6.91 7.53 16.50
C ARG A 72 -7.73 6.24 16.61
N GLY A 73 -7.26 5.16 16.01
CA GLY A 73 -7.96 3.87 16.00
C GLY A 73 -9.25 3.82 15.17
N ARG A 74 -9.58 4.86 14.38
CA ARG A 74 -10.76 4.85 13.50
C ARG A 74 -10.64 3.83 12.38
N VAL A 75 -9.43 3.63 11.89
CA VAL A 75 -9.05 2.59 10.91
C VAL A 75 -7.65 2.09 11.23
N PRO A 76 -7.30 0.83 10.86
CA PRO A 76 -5.96 0.30 11.08
C PRO A 76 -4.90 1.06 10.28
N VAL A 77 -3.72 1.20 10.89
CA VAL A 77 -2.51 1.75 10.27
C VAL A 77 -1.50 0.62 10.05
N VAL A 78 -1.15 0.38 8.78
CA VAL A 78 -0.15 -0.60 8.36
C VAL A 78 1.10 0.14 7.92
N ALA A 79 2.05 0.35 8.82
CA ALA A 79 3.21 1.19 8.55
C ALA A 79 4.24 0.52 7.62
N GLY A 80 4.73 1.23 6.61
CA GLY A 80 5.86 0.77 5.82
C GLY A 80 7.12 0.63 6.69
N ALA A 81 7.74 -0.55 6.68
CA ALA A 81 8.94 -0.85 7.48
C ALA A 81 9.97 -1.68 6.70
N GLY A 82 9.84 -1.74 5.37
CA GLY A 82 10.73 -2.53 4.53
C GLY A 82 12.03 -1.82 4.18
N SER A 83 13.11 -2.56 4.15
CA SER A 83 14.43 -2.14 3.67
C SER A 83 15.16 -3.33 3.05
N ASN A 84 16.18 -3.05 2.23
CA ASN A 84 17.12 -4.08 1.76
C ASN A 84 18.23 -4.39 2.77
N SER A 85 18.25 -3.70 3.91
CA SER A 85 19.03 -4.01 5.09
C SER A 85 18.13 -4.61 6.18
N THR A 86 18.38 -5.85 6.57
CA THR A 86 17.59 -6.52 7.61
C THR A 86 17.60 -5.74 8.93
N LYS A 87 18.76 -5.18 9.31
CA LYS A 87 18.88 -4.39 10.54
C LYS A 87 17.97 -3.16 10.48
N GLU A 88 18.00 -2.42 9.39
CA GLU A 88 17.16 -1.24 9.20
C GLU A 88 15.65 -1.60 9.20
N ALA A 89 15.27 -2.69 8.52
CA ALA A 89 13.88 -3.16 8.51
C ALA A 89 13.40 -3.54 9.93
N VAL A 90 14.25 -4.15 10.74
CA VAL A 90 13.97 -4.43 12.17
C VAL A 90 13.80 -3.14 12.95
N ASP A 91 14.70 -2.18 12.80
CA ASP A 91 14.66 -0.90 13.52
C ASP A 91 13.37 -0.09 13.16
N LEU A 92 12.98 -0.10 11.88
CA LEU A 92 11.74 0.54 11.41
C LEU A 92 10.49 -0.17 11.93
N ALA A 93 10.48 -1.51 11.92
CA ALA A 93 9.35 -2.30 12.40
C ALA A 93 9.14 -2.14 13.92
N GLN A 94 10.21 -2.14 14.71
CA GLN A 94 10.15 -1.88 16.15
C GLN A 94 9.64 -0.47 16.46
N HIS A 95 10.07 0.53 15.67
CA HIS A 95 9.55 1.87 15.82
C HIS A 95 8.04 1.94 15.51
N ALA A 96 7.60 1.31 14.41
CA ALA A 96 6.17 1.28 14.05
C ALA A 96 5.31 0.63 15.14
N GLU A 97 5.76 -0.49 15.71
CA GLU A 97 5.10 -1.13 16.86
C GLU A 97 5.02 -0.18 18.06
N LYS A 98 6.14 0.46 18.42
CA LYS A 98 6.18 1.42 19.54
C LYS A 98 5.29 2.64 19.31
N ALA A 99 5.16 3.10 18.07
CA ALA A 99 4.28 4.19 17.69
C ALA A 99 2.78 3.81 17.75
N GLY A 100 2.46 2.52 17.86
CA GLY A 100 1.09 2.01 17.95
C GLY A 100 0.47 1.65 16.59
N ALA A 101 1.27 1.35 15.57
CA ALA A 101 0.76 0.81 14.31
C ALA A 101 0.13 -0.57 14.53
N ASP A 102 -0.93 -0.88 13.79
CA ASP A 102 -1.67 -2.15 13.88
C ASP A 102 -0.94 -3.30 13.17
N ALA A 103 -0.09 -2.97 12.20
CA ALA A 103 0.76 -3.91 11.46
C ALA A 103 1.89 -3.18 10.75
N VAL A 104 2.84 -3.95 10.21
CA VAL A 104 3.87 -3.43 9.31
C VAL A 104 3.76 -4.04 7.91
N LEU A 105 4.04 -3.21 6.89
CA LEU A 105 4.20 -3.62 5.50
C LEU A 105 5.68 -3.68 5.18
N VAL A 106 6.20 -4.87 4.87
CA VAL A 106 7.62 -5.10 4.65
C VAL A 106 7.85 -5.56 3.21
N VAL A 107 8.46 -4.69 2.38
CA VAL A 107 8.83 -5.02 1.00
C VAL A 107 9.98 -6.02 0.99
N ALA A 108 9.96 -6.96 0.03
CA ALA A 108 11.09 -7.85 -0.23
C ALA A 108 12.37 -7.01 -0.48
N PRO A 109 13.53 -7.40 0.08
CA PRO A 109 14.78 -6.69 -0.14
C PRO A 109 15.05 -6.51 -1.63
N TYR A 110 15.26 -5.27 -2.03
CA TYR A 110 15.51 -4.82 -3.40
C TYR A 110 16.99 -4.61 -3.63
N TYR A 111 17.44 -4.62 -4.89
CA TYR A 111 18.81 -4.35 -5.33
C TYR A 111 19.80 -5.48 -5.02
N ASN A 112 19.98 -5.90 -3.77
CA ASN A 112 20.92 -6.93 -3.32
C ASN A 112 20.48 -8.38 -3.60
N LYS A 113 19.26 -8.61 -4.09
CA LYS A 113 18.72 -9.87 -4.65
C LYS A 113 18.95 -11.10 -3.76
N PRO A 114 18.42 -11.18 -2.54
CA PRO A 114 18.57 -12.35 -1.70
C PRO A 114 17.93 -13.59 -2.34
N THR A 115 18.47 -14.75 -2.00
CA THR A 115 17.86 -16.05 -2.31
C THR A 115 16.55 -16.24 -1.51
N GLN A 116 15.77 -17.28 -1.80
CA GLN A 116 14.55 -17.61 -1.03
C GLN A 116 14.88 -17.85 0.45
N GLU A 117 16.01 -18.49 0.75
CA GLU A 117 16.46 -18.64 2.14
C GLU A 117 16.86 -17.29 2.76
N GLY A 118 17.51 -16.42 2.01
CA GLY A 118 17.81 -15.05 2.47
C GLY A 118 16.55 -14.26 2.76
N LEU A 119 15.48 -14.38 1.94
CA LEU A 119 14.16 -13.81 2.19
C LEU A 119 13.55 -14.36 3.49
N TYR A 120 13.59 -15.68 3.66
CA TYR A 120 13.09 -16.32 4.88
C TYR A 120 13.79 -15.78 6.14
N GLN A 121 15.12 -15.72 6.14
CA GLN A 121 15.88 -15.21 7.28
C GLN A 121 15.64 -13.73 7.55
N HIS A 122 15.48 -12.92 6.50
CA HIS A 122 15.14 -11.50 6.60
C HIS A 122 13.79 -11.29 7.31
N PHE A 123 12.73 -11.92 6.82
CA PHE A 123 11.38 -11.81 7.42
C PHE A 123 11.32 -12.46 8.82
N LYS A 124 12.05 -13.54 9.03
CA LYS A 124 12.16 -14.19 10.35
C LYS A 124 12.79 -13.25 11.37
N ALA A 125 13.87 -12.56 11.03
CA ALA A 125 14.51 -11.60 11.92
C ALA A 125 13.55 -10.46 12.34
N ILE A 126 12.72 -9.96 11.41
CA ILE A 126 11.70 -8.95 11.72
C ILE A 126 10.61 -9.56 12.60
N ASN A 127 10.12 -10.77 12.25
CA ASN A 127 9.11 -11.49 13.04
C ASN A 127 9.53 -11.70 14.49
N ASP A 128 10.80 -12.03 14.70
CA ASP A 128 11.32 -12.31 16.04
C ASP A 128 11.55 -11.04 16.88
N ALA A 129 11.59 -9.87 16.22
CA ALA A 129 11.88 -8.58 16.84
C ALA A 129 10.63 -7.77 17.24
N ILE A 130 9.44 -8.11 16.74
CA ILE A 130 8.17 -7.39 16.98
C ILE A 130 7.04 -8.35 17.37
N GLY A 131 5.96 -7.79 17.94
CA GLY A 131 4.76 -8.55 18.33
C GLY A 131 3.53 -8.28 17.46
N ILE A 132 3.59 -7.31 16.54
CA ILE A 132 2.48 -6.94 15.66
C ILE A 132 2.52 -7.69 14.33
N PRO A 133 1.38 -7.79 13.59
CA PRO A 133 1.31 -8.47 12.31
C PRO A 133 2.25 -7.91 11.26
N ILE A 134 2.80 -8.79 10.43
CA ILE A 134 3.63 -8.45 9.26
C ILE A 134 2.87 -8.83 7.99
N ILE A 135 2.69 -7.86 7.08
CA ILE A 135 2.24 -8.08 5.72
C ILE A 135 3.48 -8.03 4.82
N MET A 136 3.82 -9.16 4.22
CA MET A 136 4.90 -9.23 3.24
C MET A 136 4.51 -8.41 1.99
N TYR A 137 5.43 -7.65 1.43
CA TYR A 137 5.16 -6.94 0.18
C TYR A 137 5.98 -7.51 -0.96
N ASN A 138 5.31 -8.20 -1.86
CA ASN A 138 5.90 -8.85 -3.02
C ASN A 138 5.66 -8.00 -4.29
N ILE A 139 6.71 -7.37 -4.78
CA ILE A 139 6.68 -6.49 -5.96
C ILE A 139 7.90 -6.73 -6.86
N PRO A 140 7.98 -7.85 -7.57
CA PRO A 140 9.15 -8.20 -8.37
C PRO A 140 9.46 -7.20 -9.48
N GLY A 141 8.48 -6.43 -9.97
CA GLY A 141 8.71 -5.36 -10.93
C GLY A 141 9.60 -4.21 -10.40
N ARG A 142 9.75 -4.07 -9.08
CA ARG A 142 10.64 -3.08 -8.43
C ARG A 142 11.78 -3.72 -7.67
N SER A 143 11.52 -4.80 -6.93
CA SER A 143 12.53 -5.47 -6.10
C SER A 143 13.42 -6.42 -6.92
N VAL A 144 13.00 -6.82 -8.12
CA VAL A 144 13.61 -7.87 -8.97
C VAL A 144 13.52 -9.27 -8.34
N VAL A 145 13.25 -9.34 -7.05
CA VAL A 145 13.10 -10.62 -6.31
C VAL A 145 11.61 -10.91 -6.12
N ASP A 146 11.22 -12.14 -6.39
CA ASP A 146 9.87 -12.68 -6.14
C ASP A 146 9.91 -13.63 -4.93
N ILE A 147 9.04 -13.39 -3.94
CA ILE A 147 8.84 -14.31 -2.83
C ILE A 147 7.98 -15.46 -3.35
N SER A 148 8.53 -16.66 -3.45
CA SER A 148 7.78 -17.82 -3.92
C SER A 148 6.65 -18.22 -2.95
N VAL A 149 5.60 -18.87 -3.45
CA VAL A 149 4.51 -19.38 -2.62
C VAL A 149 5.02 -20.31 -1.53
N ASP A 150 5.99 -21.18 -1.85
CA ASP A 150 6.63 -22.07 -0.87
C ASP A 150 7.36 -21.31 0.24
N THR A 151 8.06 -20.22 -0.11
CA THR A 151 8.70 -19.36 0.88
C THR A 151 7.66 -18.63 1.74
N MET A 152 6.57 -18.16 1.13
CA MET A 152 5.45 -17.56 1.88
C MET A 152 4.82 -18.57 2.86
N ALA A 153 4.65 -19.82 2.44
CA ALA A 153 4.12 -20.88 3.29
C ALA A 153 5.01 -21.12 4.53
N ARG A 154 6.31 -21.26 4.33
CA ARG A 154 7.29 -21.38 5.44
C ARG A 154 7.25 -20.16 6.37
N LEU A 155 7.13 -18.96 5.81
CA LEU A 155 7.02 -17.72 6.59
C LEU A 155 5.71 -17.66 7.36
N TYR A 156 4.61 -18.13 6.81
CA TYR A 156 3.30 -18.13 7.46
C TYR A 156 3.22 -19.02 8.71
N GLU A 157 4.15 -19.98 8.87
CA GLU A 157 4.32 -20.75 10.11
C GLU A 157 4.82 -19.87 11.27
N LEU A 158 5.45 -18.73 10.99
CA LEU A 158 5.90 -17.78 11.99
C LEU A 158 4.71 -17.02 12.61
N LYS A 159 4.88 -16.60 13.86
CA LYS A 159 3.83 -16.06 14.72
C LYS A 159 3.14 -14.83 14.12
N ASN A 160 3.93 -13.88 13.60
CA ASN A 160 3.45 -12.55 13.25
C ASN A 160 3.22 -12.37 11.73
N ILE A 161 3.62 -13.32 10.88
CA ILE A 161 3.32 -13.23 9.44
C ILE A 161 1.83 -13.40 9.23
N ALA A 162 1.16 -12.34 8.79
CA ALA A 162 -0.30 -12.31 8.63
C ALA A 162 -0.75 -12.50 7.18
N GLY A 163 0.06 -12.13 6.20
CA GLY A 163 -0.33 -12.21 4.81
C GLY A 163 0.63 -11.51 3.85
N VAL A 164 0.12 -11.19 2.68
CA VAL A 164 0.88 -10.56 1.59
C VAL A 164 0.11 -9.40 0.95
N LYS A 165 0.84 -8.33 0.58
CA LYS A 165 0.47 -7.43 -0.50
C LYS A 165 1.13 -7.97 -1.77
N ASP A 166 0.33 -8.50 -2.69
CA ASP A 166 0.81 -9.08 -3.94
C ASP A 166 0.66 -8.08 -5.10
N ALA A 167 1.78 -7.61 -5.63
CA ALA A 167 1.86 -6.70 -6.77
C ALA A 167 2.50 -7.39 -8.00
N THR A 168 2.24 -8.67 -8.19
CA THR A 168 2.71 -9.43 -9.35
C THR A 168 1.76 -9.35 -10.54
N ALA A 169 0.52 -8.89 -10.34
CA ALA A 169 -0.58 -8.96 -11.30
C ALA A 169 -0.90 -10.40 -11.79
N ASN A 170 -0.39 -11.42 -11.13
CA ASN A 170 -0.64 -12.84 -11.46
C ASN A 170 -1.80 -13.39 -10.62
N MET A 171 -2.99 -13.45 -11.21
CA MET A 171 -4.21 -13.89 -10.52
C MET A 171 -4.15 -15.34 -10.03
N ALA A 172 -3.39 -16.22 -10.70
CA ALA A 172 -3.23 -17.60 -10.26
C ALA A 172 -2.60 -17.70 -8.86
N ARG A 173 -1.75 -16.75 -8.48
CA ARG A 173 -1.10 -16.73 -7.17
C ARG A 173 -2.12 -16.62 -6.02
N ALA A 174 -3.19 -15.86 -6.18
CA ALA A 174 -4.21 -15.74 -5.15
C ALA A 174 -4.82 -17.10 -4.80
N THR A 175 -5.10 -17.93 -5.82
CA THR A 175 -5.59 -19.30 -5.61
C THR A 175 -4.51 -20.20 -4.99
N GLN A 176 -3.28 -20.18 -5.53
CA GLN A 176 -2.17 -20.98 -4.99
C GLN A 176 -1.87 -20.66 -3.53
N GLN A 177 -1.85 -19.37 -3.18
CA GLN A 177 -1.63 -18.91 -1.81
C GLN A 177 -2.74 -19.41 -0.87
N ARG A 178 -4.00 -19.34 -1.29
CA ARG A 178 -5.13 -19.83 -0.49
C ARG A 178 -5.11 -21.35 -0.33
N GLU A 179 -4.82 -22.10 -1.39
CA GLU A 179 -4.71 -23.56 -1.33
C GLU A 179 -3.59 -24.03 -0.40
N THR A 180 -2.44 -23.29 -0.42
CA THR A 180 -1.27 -23.68 0.36
C THR A 180 -1.38 -23.26 1.83
N MET A 181 -1.90 -22.06 2.11
CA MET A 181 -1.88 -21.44 3.44
C MET A 181 -3.27 -21.31 4.09
N GLY A 182 -4.34 -21.62 3.34
CA GLY A 182 -5.71 -21.52 3.81
C GLY A 182 -6.28 -20.08 3.81
N GLU A 183 -7.55 -19.97 4.16
CA GLU A 183 -8.30 -18.69 4.12
C GLU A 183 -7.84 -17.67 5.18
N GLY A 184 -7.10 -18.12 6.19
CA GLY A 184 -6.55 -17.25 7.23
C GLY A 184 -5.33 -16.45 6.77
N PHE A 185 -4.71 -16.79 5.63
CA PHE A 185 -3.63 -16.01 5.05
C PHE A 185 -4.18 -14.78 4.35
N ASN A 186 -3.85 -13.60 4.86
CA ASN A 186 -4.40 -12.35 4.35
C ASN A 186 -3.78 -11.99 2.99
N GLN A 187 -4.62 -11.79 1.98
CA GLN A 187 -4.20 -11.51 0.62
C GLN A 187 -4.72 -10.14 0.18
N LEU A 188 -3.84 -9.17 0.02
CA LEU A 188 -4.15 -7.82 -0.45
C LEU A 188 -3.52 -7.60 -1.83
N SER A 189 -4.31 -7.15 -2.79
CA SER A 189 -3.77 -6.73 -4.09
C SER A 189 -2.88 -5.50 -3.92
N GLY A 190 -1.75 -5.48 -4.62
CA GLY A 190 -0.90 -4.28 -4.78
C GLY A 190 -1.12 -3.56 -6.10
N GLU A 191 -2.08 -4.03 -6.92
CA GLU A 191 -2.35 -3.56 -8.28
C GLU A 191 -3.83 -3.16 -8.43
N ASP A 192 -4.09 -1.87 -8.58
CA ASP A 192 -5.46 -1.34 -8.69
C ASP A 192 -6.21 -1.89 -9.90
N ILE A 193 -5.57 -1.91 -11.08
CA ILE A 193 -6.25 -2.27 -12.34
C ILE A 193 -6.68 -3.75 -12.39
N THR A 194 -5.99 -4.63 -11.68
CA THR A 194 -6.30 -6.07 -11.62
C THR A 194 -7.05 -6.47 -10.35
N ALA A 195 -7.38 -5.51 -9.48
CA ALA A 195 -7.97 -5.80 -8.17
C ALA A 195 -9.32 -6.52 -8.26
N LEU A 196 -10.16 -6.26 -9.27
CA LEU A 196 -11.41 -6.99 -9.49
C LEU A 196 -11.19 -8.50 -9.66
N GLY A 197 -10.25 -8.87 -10.54
CA GLY A 197 -9.87 -10.26 -10.76
C GLY A 197 -9.26 -10.88 -9.50
N PHE A 198 -8.40 -10.15 -8.80
CA PHE A 198 -7.80 -10.62 -7.56
C PHE A 198 -8.84 -10.90 -6.47
N MET A 199 -9.84 -10.04 -6.31
CA MET A 199 -10.95 -10.23 -5.38
C MET A 199 -11.82 -11.43 -5.78
N ALA A 200 -12.07 -11.64 -7.09
CA ALA A 200 -12.80 -12.80 -7.58
C ALA A 200 -12.06 -14.13 -7.33
N HIS A 201 -10.74 -14.10 -7.24
CA HIS A 201 -9.91 -15.25 -6.84
C HIS A 201 -9.82 -15.45 -5.32
N GLY A 202 -10.59 -14.70 -4.52
CA GLY A 202 -10.66 -14.83 -3.07
C GLY A 202 -9.71 -13.90 -2.31
N GLY A 203 -9.26 -12.81 -2.94
CA GLY A 203 -8.53 -11.74 -2.27
C GLY A 203 -9.35 -11.05 -1.19
N HIS A 204 -8.68 -10.38 -0.26
CA HIS A 204 -9.31 -9.72 0.88
C HIS A 204 -9.46 -8.21 0.72
N GLY A 205 -8.72 -7.61 -0.23
CA GLY A 205 -8.73 -6.16 -0.44
C GLY A 205 -7.60 -5.70 -1.36
N CYS A 206 -7.38 -4.39 -1.36
CA CYS A 206 -6.31 -3.75 -2.14
C CYS A 206 -5.61 -2.68 -1.31
N ILE A 207 -4.27 -2.67 -1.34
CA ILE A 207 -3.47 -1.52 -0.90
C ILE A 207 -3.23 -0.67 -2.15
N SER A 208 -4.07 0.34 -2.32
CA SER A 208 -4.34 1.09 -3.53
C SER A 208 -3.54 2.38 -3.62
N VAL A 209 -3.08 2.75 -4.81
CA VAL A 209 -2.59 4.10 -5.14
C VAL A 209 -3.76 5.00 -5.54
N THR A 210 -4.71 4.49 -6.31
CA THR A 210 -5.86 5.24 -6.78
C THR A 210 -6.73 5.79 -5.64
N SER A 211 -6.78 5.07 -4.51
CA SER A 211 -7.50 5.52 -3.32
C SER A 211 -6.99 6.85 -2.75
N ASN A 212 -5.76 7.28 -3.05
CA ASN A 212 -5.29 8.62 -2.69
C ASN A 212 -6.17 9.72 -3.28
N VAL A 213 -6.70 9.53 -4.49
CA VAL A 213 -7.47 10.56 -5.24
C VAL A 213 -8.95 10.25 -5.35
N ALA A 214 -9.35 8.98 -5.22
CA ALA A 214 -10.74 8.52 -5.30
C ALA A 214 -11.10 7.56 -4.15
N PRO A 215 -10.90 7.97 -2.87
CA PRO A 215 -11.04 7.06 -1.74
C PRO A 215 -12.44 6.44 -1.64
N ARG A 216 -13.51 7.22 -1.78
CA ARG A 216 -14.89 6.74 -1.73
C ARG A 216 -15.18 5.69 -2.80
N LEU A 217 -14.80 5.95 -4.05
CA LEU A 217 -15.04 5.01 -5.14
C LEU A 217 -14.26 3.71 -4.95
N CYS A 218 -13.01 3.79 -4.46
CA CYS A 218 -12.20 2.61 -4.13
C CYS A 218 -12.80 1.82 -2.95
N ALA A 219 -13.30 2.49 -1.92
CA ALA A 219 -13.96 1.84 -0.79
C ALA A 219 -15.26 1.13 -1.22
N GLU A 220 -16.11 1.80 -2.01
CA GLU A 220 -17.34 1.23 -2.57
C GLU A 220 -17.05 0.02 -3.47
N PHE A 221 -16.01 0.11 -4.30
CA PHE A 221 -15.55 -0.97 -5.17
C PHE A 221 -15.14 -2.21 -4.35
N GLN A 222 -14.28 -2.03 -3.35
CA GLN A 222 -13.84 -3.12 -2.50
C GLN A 222 -15.00 -3.71 -1.68
N ALA A 223 -15.90 -2.86 -1.19
CA ALA A 223 -17.09 -3.31 -0.47
C ALA A 223 -18.02 -4.14 -1.37
N ALA A 224 -18.21 -3.76 -2.64
CA ALA A 224 -18.98 -4.54 -3.61
C ALA A 224 -18.34 -5.92 -3.85
N CYS A 225 -17.02 -5.98 -4.07
CA CYS A 225 -16.29 -7.25 -4.21
C CYS A 225 -16.45 -8.16 -2.99
N LEU A 226 -16.30 -7.61 -1.78
CA LEU A 226 -16.42 -8.38 -0.52
C LEU A 226 -17.82 -8.95 -0.28
N ARG A 227 -18.87 -8.31 -0.81
CA ARG A 227 -20.24 -8.82 -0.79
C ARG A 227 -20.58 -9.80 -1.90
N GLY A 228 -19.65 -10.03 -2.84
CA GLY A 228 -19.91 -10.83 -4.04
C GLY A 228 -20.75 -10.11 -5.11
N ASP A 229 -20.96 -8.79 -4.98
CA ASP A 229 -21.67 -7.97 -5.95
C ASP A 229 -20.72 -7.54 -7.09
N TYR A 230 -20.35 -8.50 -7.90
CA TYR A 230 -19.42 -8.26 -9.02
C TYR A 230 -20.05 -7.42 -10.14
N ALA A 231 -21.38 -7.34 -10.22
CA ALA A 231 -22.04 -6.47 -11.19
C ALA A 231 -21.83 -4.98 -10.86
N THR A 232 -21.95 -4.61 -9.59
CA THR A 232 -21.62 -3.25 -9.11
C THR A 232 -20.12 -3.01 -9.14
N ALA A 233 -19.31 -3.99 -8.71
CA ALA A 233 -17.86 -3.89 -8.74
C ALA A 233 -17.31 -3.62 -10.15
N LEU A 234 -17.86 -4.29 -11.19
CA LEU A 234 -17.46 -4.08 -12.58
C LEU A 234 -17.75 -2.64 -13.05
N LYS A 235 -18.90 -2.09 -12.71
CA LYS A 235 -19.23 -0.68 -13.06
C LYS A 235 -18.27 0.31 -12.40
N LEU A 236 -17.88 0.05 -11.15
CA LEU A 236 -16.90 0.87 -10.44
C LEU A 236 -15.49 0.68 -11.02
N GLN A 237 -15.12 -0.56 -11.40
CA GLN A 237 -13.88 -0.84 -12.10
C GLN A 237 -13.78 -0.07 -13.42
N ASP A 238 -14.82 -0.08 -14.25
CA ASP A 238 -14.85 0.64 -15.53
C ASP A 238 -14.72 2.17 -15.32
N LYS A 239 -15.35 2.69 -14.28
CA LYS A 239 -15.24 4.09 -13.89
C LYS A 239 -13.84 4.46 -13.40
N LEU A 240 -13.18 3.57 -12.67
CA LEU A 240 -11.86 3.78 -12.08
C LEU A 240 -10.71 3.41 -13.02
N ALA A 241 -10.93 2.55 -14.03
CA ALA A 241 -9.87 2.00 -14.88
C ALA A 241 -8.96 3.06 -15.52
N PRO A 242 -9.47 4.19 -16.05
CA PRO A 242 -8.60 5.25 -16.56
C PRO A 242 -7.68 5.84 -15.49
N LEU A 243 -8.13 5.96 -14.23
CA LEU A 243 -7.28 6.38 -13.12
C LEU A 243 -6.25 5.32 -12.76
N HIS A 244 -6.66 4.06 -12.64
CA HIS A 244 -5.76 2.95 -12.35
C HIS A 244 -4.58 2.89 -13.34
N ILE A 245 -4.85 3.17 -14.61
CA ILE A 245 -3.82 3.17 -15.66
C ILE A 245 -2.98 4.46 -15.63
N ASN A 246 -3.63 5.63 -15.58
CA ASN A 246 -2.92 6.89 -15.79
C ASN A 246 -2.17 7.38 -14.55
N LEU A 247 -2.47 6.88 -13.36
CA LEU A 247 -1.65 7.12 -12.17
C LEU A 247 -0.32 6.35 -12.18
N PHE A 248 -0.12 5.47 -13.18
CA PHE A 248 1.10 4.72 -13.44
C PHE A 248 1.67 4.95 -14.86
N VAL A 249 1.16 5.94 -15.61
CA VAL A 249 1.67 6.28 -16.95
C VAL A 249 3.13 6.71 -16.91
N GLU A 250 3.57 7.23 -15.78
CA GLU A 250 4.95 7.44 -15.38
C GLU A 250 5.16 6.88 -13.98
N THR A 251 6.41 6.87 -13.52
CA THR A 251 6.73 6.28 -12.22
C THR A 251 5.95 6.94 -11.08
N SER A 252 5.15 6.13 -10.37
CA SER A 252 4.48 6.55 -9.13
C SER A 252 5.52 6.92 -8.06
N PRO A 253 5.32 8.03 -7.26
CA PRO A 253 4.07 8.75 -7.07
C PRO A 253 3.90 10.06 -7.88
N GLY A 254 4.69 10.32 -8.93
CA GLY A 254 4.59 11.56 -9.72
C GLY A 254 3.15 11.87 -10.16
N PRO A 255 2.49 10.99 -10.94
CA PRO A 255 1.13 11.22 -11.41
C PRO A 255 0.09 11.37 -10.30
N VAL A 256 0.18 10.59 -9.21
CA VAL A 256 -0.80 10.68 -8.11
C VAL A 256 -0.65 11.96 -7.30
N LYS A 257 0.56 12.48 -7.10
CA LYS A 257 0.76 13.80 -6.45
C LYS A 257 0.23 14.93 -7.31
N TYR A 258 0.41 14.87 -8.62
CA TYR A 258 -0.24 15.80 -9.52
C TYR A 258 -1.78 15.77 -9.38
N ALA A 259 -2.39 14.59 -9.39
CA ALA A 259 -3.83 14.46 -9.21
C ALA A 259 -4.31 15.05 -7.87
N LEU A 260 -3.59 14.78 -6.78
CA LEU A 260 -3.89 15.36 -5.46
C LEU A 260 -3.74 16.89 -5.44
N SER A 261 -2.80 17.45 -6.21
CA SER A 261 -2.65 18.90 -6.32
C SER A 261 -3.85 19.56 -7.01
N LEU A 262 -4.46 18.89 -8.00
CA LEU A 262 -5.70 19.35 -8.63
C LEU A 262 -6.89 19.35 -7.64
N LEU A 263 -6.87 18.46 -6.66
CA LEU A 263 -7.86 18.41 -5.59
C LEU A 263 -7.54 19.35 -4.41
N GLY A 264 -6.42 20.08 -4.47
CA GLY A 264 -5.97 20.97 -3.39
C GLY A 264 -5.56 20.23 -2.11
N LYS A 265 -5.16 18.95 -2.22
CA LYS A 265 -4.81 18.10 -1.07
C LYS A 265 -3.32 18.12 -0.72
N CYS A 266 -2.45 18.37 -1.68
CA CYS A 266 -1.00 18.59 -1.47
C CYS A 266 -0.41 19.39 -2.62
N GLU A 267 0.83 19.86 -2.46
CA GLU A 267 1.60 20.43 -3.57
C GLU A 267 2.10 19.30 -4.49
N ASN A 268 2.24 19.60 -5.80
CA ASN A 268 2.85 18.69 -6.77
C ASN A 268 4.37 18.70 -6.64
N ARG A 269 4.89 18.24 -5.51
CA ARG A 269 6.31 18.21 -5.18
C ARG A 269 6.77 16.81 -4.82
N LEU A 270 7.91 16.44 -5.34
CA LEU A 270 8.61 15.18 -5.05
C LEU A 270 10.05 15.49 -4.64
N ARG A 271 10.70 14.51 -4.02
CA ARG A 271 12.15 14.56 -3.77
C ARG A 271 12.90 13.79 -4.84
N LEU A 272 14.03 14.34 -5.27
CA LEU A 272 14.93 13.63 -6.20
C LEU A 272 15.31 12.24 -5.64
N PRO A 273 15.42 11.21 -6.49
CA PRO A 273 15.44 11.28 -7.95
C PRO A 273 14.08 11.37 -8.65
N MET A 274 12.99 11.37 -7.88
CA MET A 274 11.65 11.53 -8.45
C MET A 274 11.40 13.00 -8.81
N VAL A 275 10.67 13.20 -9.91
CA VAL A 275 10.32 14.53 -10.44
C VAL A 275 8.82 14.60 -10.72
N PRO A 276 8.20 15.79 -10.77
CA PRO A 276 6.81 15.93 -11.19
C PRO A 276 6.54 15.30 -12.55
N ALA A 277 5.35 14.74 -12.71
CA ALA A 277 4.92 14.13 -13.97
C ALA A 277 5.03 15.13 -15.15
N THR A 278 5.35 14.61 -16.35
CA THR A 278 5.41 15.42 -17.58
C THR A 278 4.04 16.01 -17.95
N GLU A 279 4.00 17.07 -18.74
CA GLU A 279 2.74 17.68 -19.22
C GLU A 279 1.83 16.65 -19.92
N LYS A 280 2.41 15.73 -20.68
CA LYS A 280 1.68 14.63 -21.33
C LYS A 280 1.01 13.72 -20.30
N ALA A 281 1.75 13.31 -19.27
CA ALA A 281 1.20 12.48 -18.21
C ALA A 281 0.16 13.24 -17.38
N GLN A 282 0.38 14.52 -17.09
CA GLN A 282 -0.57 15.38 -16.40
C GLN A 282 -1.90 15.50 -17.17
N ALA A 283 -1.84 15.69 -18.51
CA ALA A 283 -3.05 15.73 -19.34
C ALA A 283 -3.84 14.41 -19.28
N ALA A 284 -3.16 13.26 -19.35
CA ALA A 284 -3.79 11.94 -19.24
C ALA A 284 -4.43 11.72 -17.87
N VAL A 285 -3.74 12.09 -16.79
CA VAL A 285 -4.28 12.05 -15.42
C VAL A 285 -5.51 12.92 -15.27
N ARG A 286 -5.47 14.17 -15.78
CA ARG A 286 -6.62 15.08 -15.73
C ARG A 286 -7.83 14.50 -16.44
N GLN A 287 -7.67 13.94 -17.65
CA GLN A 287 -8.76 13.29 -18.38
C GLN A 287 -9.36 12.11 -17.58
N ALA A 288 -8.50 11.30 -16.96
CA ALA A 288 -8.94 10.18 -16.12
C ALA A 288 -9.74 10.67 -14.89
N MET A 289 -9.33 11.79 -14.28
CA MET A 289 -10.07 12.39 -13.16
C MET A 289 -11.44 12.94 -13.58
N VAL A 290 -11.53 13.56 -14.77
CA VAL A 290 -12.82 13.99 -15.34
C VAL A 290 -13.73 12.79 -15.61
N HIS A 291 -13.19 11.73 -16.23
CA HIS A 291 -13.94 10.48 -16.47
C HIS A 291 -14.50 9.88 -15.17
N ALA A 292 -13.71 9.89 -14.10
CA ALA A 292 -14.13 9.39 -12.79
C ALA A 292 -15.10 10.34 -12.07
N GLY A 293 -15.31 11.57 -12.57
CA GLY A 293 -16.17 12.60 -11.98
C GLY A 293 -15.57 13.24 -10.72
N LEU A 294 -14.24 13.31 -10.63
CA LEU A 294 -13.53 13.90 -9.50
C LEU A 294 -13.27 15.41 -9.69
N ILE A 295 -13.18 15.85 -10.92
CA ILE A 295 -13.06 17.25 -11.35
C ILE A 295 -13.88 17.48 -12.62
N ASN A 296 -14.08 18.76 -12.98
CA ASN A 296 -14.77 19.20 -14.19
C ASN A 296 -13.79 19.38 -15.36
#